data_a73730ef25068ed35312b90d5c64cbfc
#
_entry.id   a73730ef25068ed35312b90d5c64cbfc
#
_cell.length_a   1.000
_cell.length_b   1.000
_cell.length_c   1.000
_cell.angle_alpha   90.00
_cell.angle_beta   90.00
_cell.angle_gamma   90.00
#
_symmetry.space_group_name_H-M   'P 1'
#
loop_
_entity.id
_entity.type
_entity.pdbx_description
1 polymer ?
#
loop_
_entity_poly.entity_id
_entity_poly.type
_entity_poly.pdbx_seq_one_letter_code
_entity_poly.pdbx_strand_id
1 'polypeptide(L)'
;MKVSLASTAHYSVEAAESLKDLNPNAADVLITSVITSMVTDIGVVSPTSGALLSYFDGSSSSFHTIDGYFNSPKNFKGNDHEEHRISMTYGGYVETCKGVNTFAIPGIYKVLNTIHDRYGSIPLSKLFEYPIELAKRGFNLPQPSKDYLRHSLEPLFMWHATSKRTLSDVYENLDSGVVVLTKLADTLEHMSLVGMDDFYIGDISKEVLSTIMSEGGHATKNDFKDYNLLEDYNFITKSKDLKLIGNAGPSIGGLMVLKYLDALQTNKSNLKENLINVYKERKAHYEFFGNREQFINNQISKITQSPSTIQVNTSDDSNNHFSITFSSGYGSGVQCKNTGMYLNNSLGEIELNPQGFLGDTKNERLISNMSPMIIETDKGISTIGSPGADRISSA
;
A
#
# COMPACT_ATOMS: atom_id res chain seq x y z
N MET A 1 10.52 15.67 -21.49
CA MET A 1 9.23 15.96 -20.85
C MET A 1 9.48 16.42 -19.42
N LYS A 2 8.72 17.37 -18.93
CA LYS A 2 8.82 17.80 -17.52
C LYS A 2 7.89 16.95 -16.68
N VAL A 3 8.41 16.31 -15.64
CA VAL A 3 7.60 15.54 -14.68
C VAL A 3 7.75 16.14 -13.30
N SER A 4 6.63 16.34 -12.61
CA SER A 4 6.57 16.70 -11.20
C SER A 4 6.32 15.44 -10.37
N LEU A 5 7.05 15.29 -9.27
CA LEU A 5 6.91 14.18 -8.32
C LEU A 5 6.70 14.74 -6.90
N ALA A 6 5.71 14.21 -6.20
CA ALA A 6 5.57 14.36 -4.76
C ALA A 6 5.35 12.98 -4.12
N SER A 7 6.25 12.56 -3.26
CA SER A 7 6.23 11.24 -2.64
C SER A 7 6.57 11.31 -1.16
N THR A 8 5.99 10.40 -0.39
CA THR A 8 6.37 10.19 1.02
C THR A 8 7.53 9.22 1.19
N ALA A 9 7.94 8.52 0.13
CA ALA A 9 9.10 7.64 0.13
C ALA A 9 10.39 8.40 -0.18
N HIS A 10 11.42 8.14 0.63
CA HIS A 10 12.69 8.88 0.57
C HIS A 10 13.42 8.72 -0.78
N TYR A 11 13.53 7.48 -1.27
CA TYR A 11 14.28 7.17 -2.49
C TYR A 11 13.53 7.46 -3.80
N SER A 12 12.28 7.93 -3.74
CA SER A 12 11.48 8.24 -4.94
C SER A 12 12.09 9.33 -5.81
N VAL A 13 12.76 10.32 -5.22
CA VAL A 13 13.42 11.40 -5.97
C VAL A 13 14.61 10.87 -6.76
N GLU A 14 15.47 10.08 -6.12
CA GLU A 14 16.61 9.44 -6.80
C GLU A 14 16.14 8.48 -7.90
N ALA A 15 15.03 7.75 -7.65
CA ALA A 15 14.39 6.90 -8.65
C ALA A 15 13.94 7.69 -9.89
N ALA A 16 13.31 8.85 -9.69
CA ALA A 16 12.91 9.72 -10.78
C ALA A 16 14.13 10.30 -11.52
N GLU A 17 15.16 10.72 -10.80
CA GLU A 17 16.41 11.25 -11.37
C GLU A 17 17.17 10.22 -12.21
N SER A 18 17.09 8.93 -11.85
CA SER A 18 17.72 7.85 -12.63
C SER A 18 17.18 7.72 -14.06
N LEU A 19 15.96 8.22 -14.30
CA LEU A 19 15.29 8.19 -15.60
C LEU A 19 15.50 9.45 -16.45
N LYS A 20 16.14 10.51 -15.94
CA LYS A 20 16.18 11.85 -16.56
C LYS A 20 16.66 11.86 -18.00
N ASP A 21 17.66 11.02 -18.34
CA ASP A 21 18.24 10.96 -19.67
C ASP A 21 17.39 10.13 -20.66
N LEU A 22 16.37 9.44 -20.16
CA LEU A 22 15.42 8.65 -20.96
C LEU A 22 14.14 9.42 -21.32
N ASN A 23 14.05 10.68 -20.94
CA ASN A 23 12.88 11.56 -21.15
C ASN A 23 11.56 10.95 -20.66
N PRO A 24 11.46 10.58 -19.35
CA PRO A 24 10.31 9.90 -18.78
C PRO A 24 9.04 10.75 -18.81
N ASN A 25 7.88 10.09 -18.80
CA ASN A 25 6.59 10.71 -18.50
C ASN A 25 6.16 10.45 -17.04
N ALA A 26 4.96 10.94 -16.67
CA ALA A 26 4.45 10.78 -15.30
C ALA A 26 4.23 9.31 -14.90
N ALA A 27 3.83 8.43 -15.85
CA ALA A 27 3.64 7.01 -15.59
C ALA A 27 4.98 6.28 -15.34
N ASP A 28 6.01 6.59 -16.12
CA ASP A 28 7.35 6.00 -15.96
C ASP A 28 7.94 6.32 -14.58
N VAL A 29 7.84 7.60 -14.18
CA VAL A 29 8.32 8.06 -12.86
C VAL A 29 7.49 7.44 -11.72
N LEU A 30 6.17 7.31 -11.89
CA LEU A 30 5.30 6.65 -10.92
C LEU A 30 5.76 5.20 -10.68
N ILE A 31 5.91 4.42 -11.75
CA ILE A 31 6.25 2.99 -11.69
C ILE A 31 7.59 2.81 -10.99
N THR A 32 8.64 3.52 -11.44
CA THR A 32 9.97 3.40 -10.84
C THR A 32 9.97 3.81 -9.37
N SER A 33 9.25 4.88 -9.00
CA SER A 33 9.12 5.33 -7.60
C SER A 33 8.43 4.30 -6.73
N VAL A 34 7.34 3.68 -7.21
CA VAL A 34 6.60 2.64 -6.48
C VAL A 34 7.47 1.39 -6.28
N ILE A 35 8.10 0.89 -7.34
CA ILE A 35 9.00 -0.29 -7.23
C ILE A 35 10.16 0.01 -6.28
N THR A 36 10.77 1.18 -6.37
CA THR A 36 11.86 1.58 -5.47
C THR A 36 11.39 1.60 -4.01
N SER A 37 10.21 2.16 -3.75
CA SER A 37 9.65 2.20 -2.39
C SER A 37 9.38 0.79 -1.84
N MET A 38 8.91 -0.15 -2.67
CA MET A 38 8.71 -1.55 -2.26
C MET A 38 10.02 -2.27 -1.92
N VAL A 39 11.16 -1.78 -2.42
CA VAL A 39 12.50 -2.25 -2.04
C VAL A 39 12.98 -1.60 -0.74
N THR A 40 12.84 -0.28 -0.62
CA THR A 40 13.55 0.51 0.40
C THR A 40 12.76 0.76 1.68
N ASP A 41 11.43 0.83 1.60
CA ASP A 41 10.58 1.21 2.73
C ASP A 41 10.06 -0.01 3.50
N ILE A 42 10.99 -0.89 3.89
CA ILE A 42 10.73 -2.14 4.62
C ILE A 42 9.91 -1.88 5.88
N GLY A 43 8.87 -2.68 6.06
CA GLY A 43 7.91 -2.57 7.15
C GLY A 43 6.76 -1.61 6.87
N VAL A 44 6.95 -0.61 6.00
CA VAL A 44 5.89 0.32 5.58
C VAL A 44 5.16 -0.22 4.35
N VAL A 45 5.91 -0.67 3.35
CA VAL A 45 5.41 -1.35 2.16
C VAL A 45 6.28 -2.56 1.81
N SER A 46 5.83 -3.38 0.89
CA SER A 46 6.57 -4.55 0.42
C SER A 46 6.22 -4.87 -1.04
N PRO A 47 6.98 -5.75 -1.70
CA PRO A 47 6.66 -6.23 -3.04
C PRO A 47 5.29 -6.93 -3.16
N THR A 48 4.62 -7.21 -2.05
CA THR A 48 3.27 -7.78 -2.03
C THR A 48 2.22 -6.78 -1.52
N SER A 49 2.36 -5.51 -1.86
CA SER A 49 1.42 -4.44 -1.49
C SER A 49 0.12 -4.48 -2.30
N GLY A 50 -0.97 -4.03 -1.68
CA GLY A 50 -2.17 -3.61 -2.39
C GLY A 50 -2.14 -2.11 -2.66
N ALA A 51 -2.82 -1.65 -3.71
CA ALA A 51 -2.81 -0.26 -4.12
C ALA A 51 -4.18 0.26 -4.55
N LEU A 52 -4.42 1.54 -4.31
CA LEU A 52 -5.47 2.31 -4.94
C LEU A 52 -4.84 3.41 -5.79
N LEU A 53 -5.36 3.63 -6.98
CA LEU A 53 -4.91 4.66 -7.90
C LEU A 53 -6.11 5.50 -8.37
N SER A 54 -5.93 6.81 -8.39
CA SER A 54 -6.80 7.76 -9.10
C SER A 54 -5.94 8.52 -10.09
N TYR A 55 -6.43 8.73 -11.31
CA TYR A 55 -5.68 9.47 -12.31
C TYR A 55 -6.56 10.27 -13.26
N PHE A 56 -5.95 11.29 -13.84
CA PHE A 56 -6.50 12.10 -14.93
C PHE A 56 -5.68 11.85 -16.18
N ASP A 57 -6.37 11.48 -17.26
CA ASP A 57 -5.79 11.32 -18.59
C ASP A 57 -5.92 12.63 -19.36
N GLY A 58 -4.78 13.26 -19.62
CA GLY A 58 -4.74 14.54 -20.34
C GLY A 58 -5.22 14.42 -21.79
N SER A 59 -5.05 13.26 -22.42
CA SER A 59 -5.44 13.06 -23.83
C SER A 59 -6.94 12.98 -24.04
N SER A 60 -7.65 12.31 -23.14
CA SER A 60 -9.12 12.16 -23.16
C SER A 60 -9.84 13.17 -22.27
N SER A 61 -9.09 13.92 -21.44
CA SER A 61 -9.64 14.82 -20.41
C SER A 61 -10.62 14.10 -19.48
N SER A 62 -10.31 12.86 -19.12
CA SER A 62 -11.15 12.00 -18.29
C SER A 62 -10.48 11.57 -16.99
N PHE A 63 -11.32 11.26 -16.00
CA PHE A 63 -10.90 10.80 -14.68
C PHE A 63 -11.16 9.32 -14.55
N HIS A 64 -10.20 8.62 -13.98
CA HIS A 64 -10.24 7.17 -13.81
C HIS A 64 -9.77 6.77 -12.42
N THR A 65 -10.20 5.59 -11.99
CA THR A 65 -9.72 4.94 -10.76
C THR A 65 -9.42 3.48 -11.01
N ILE A 66 -8.42 2.96 -10.30
CA ILE A 66 -8.10 1.54 -10.27
C ILE A 66 -7.99 1.10 -8.81
N ASP A 67 -8.81 0.13 -8.43
CA ASP A 67 -8.66 -0.59 -7.18
C ASP A 67 -7.91 -1.90 -7.42
N GLY A 68 -6.65 -1.91 -7.02
CA GLY A 68 -5.76 -3.06 -6.92
C GLY A 68 -5.45 -3.42 -5.47
N TYR A 69 -6.41 -3.21 -4.55
CA TYR A 69 -6.25 -3.60 -3.15
C TYR A 69 -6.30 -5.12 -2.99
N PHE A 70 -6.29 -5.63 -1.80
CA PHE A 70 -6.16 -7.05 -1.52
C PHE A 70 -7.46 -7.82 -1.73
N ASN A 71 -7.33 -9.06 -2.23
CA ASN A 71 -8.40 -10.06 -2.14
C ASN A 71 -8.05 -11.11 -1.09
N SER A 72 -9.03 -11.51 -0.27
CA SER A 72 -8.89 -12.67 0.60
C SER A 72 -8.85 -13.97 -0.22
N PRO A 73 -8.07 -15.00 0.20
CA PRO A 73 -8.09 -16.30 -0.45
C PRO A 73 -9.48 -16.97 -0.38
N LYS A 74 -9.87 -17.72 -1.43
CA LYS A 74 -11.15 -18.44 -1.51
C LYS A 74 -11.33 -19.47 -0.38
N ASN A 75 -10.22 -20.09 0.03
CA ASN A 75 -10.20 -21.12 1.06
C ASN A 75 -9.75 -20.58 2.43
N PHE A 76 -9.82 -19.26 2.63
CA PHE A 76 -9.45 -18.67 3.91
C PHE A 76 -10.27 -19.28 5.06
N LYS A 77 -9.57 -19.76 6.09
CA LYS A 77 -10.15 -20.32 7.31
C LYS A 77 -9.74 -19.43 8.48
N GLY A 78 -10.70 -18.67 8.98
CA GLY A 78 -10.43 -17.62 9.94
C GLY A 78 -10.02 -18.02 11.36
N ASN A 79 -9.92 -19.29 11.72
CA ASN A 79 -9.99 -19.69 13.13
C ASN A 79 -8.67 -20.00 13.84
N ASP A 80 -7.49 -19.92 13.19
CA ASP A 80 -6.27 -20.53 13.75
C ASP A 80 -5.18 -19.50 14.14
N HIS A 81 -5.53 -18.28 14.54
CA HIS A 81 -4.52 -17.20 14.58
C HIS A 81 -4.25 -16.54 15.94
N GLU A 82 -4.89 -16.97 17.02
CA GLU A 82 -4.63 -16.36 18.34
C GLU A 82 -3.16 -16.49 18.77
N GLU A 83 -2.50 -17.59 18.44
CA GLU A 83 -1.07 -17.82 18.73
C GLU A 83 -0.12 -16.91 17.92
N HIS A 84 -0.60 -16.31 16.82
CA HIS A 84 0.15 -15.39 15.98
C HIS A 84 -0.15 -13.91 16.26
N ARG A 85 -1.03 -13.63 17.21
CA ARG A 85 -1.37 -12.25 17.60
C ARG A 85 -0.21 -11.61 18.34
N ILE A 86 0.14 -10.42 17.93
CA ILE A 86 1.21 -9.60 18.53
C ILE A 86 0.70 -8.21 18.85
N SER A 87 1.36 -7.56 19.80
CA SER A 87 1.12 -6.18 20.17
C SER A 87 2.36 -5.34 19.89
N MET A 88 2.15 -4.14 19.37
CA MET A 88 3.20 -3.15 19.11
C MET A 88 2.79 -1.79 19.68
N THR A 89 3.78 -0.96 19.98
CA THR A 89 3.55 0.41 20.51
C THR A 89 3.68 1.50 19.45
N TYR A 90 3.59 1.14 18.20
CA TYR A 90 3.79 2.04 17.07
C TYR A 90 2.60 3.00 16.88
N GLY A 91 2.83 4.30 17.07
CA GLY A 91 1.78 5.32 16.97
C GLY A 91 0.65 5.18 17.99
N GLY A 92 0.80 4.32 18.98
CA GLY A 92 -0.18 3.92 19.99
C GLY A 92 -0.06 2.42 20.24
N TYR A 93 -1.05 1.84 20.92
CA TYR A 93 -1.16 0.40 21.06
C TYR A 93 -1.84 -0.19 19.83
N VAL A 94 -1.14 -1.06 19.13
CA VAL A 94 -1.62 -1.76 17.92
C VAL A 94 -1.57 -3.25 18.15
N GLU A 95 -2.67 -3.94 17.92
CA GLU A 95 -2.72 -5.40 17.84
C GLU A 95 -2.82 -5.81 16.38
N THR A 96 -2.01 -6.79 15.98
CA THR A 96 -2.03 -7.37 14.64
C THR A 96 -1.67 -8.83 14.68
N CYS A 97 -1.76 -9.54 13.56
CA CYS A 97 -1.25 -10.90 13.45
C CYS A 97 -0.07 -10.98 12.48
N LYS A 98 0.80 -11.96 12.72
CA LYS A 98 1.94 -12.30 11.88
C LYS A 98 1.78 -13.69 11.26
N GLY A 99 2.61 -13.99 10.26
CA GLY A 99 2.64 -15.30 9.61
C GLY A 99 1.92 -15.35 8.27
N VAL A 100 2.10 -16.44 7.56
CA VAL A 100 1.59 -16.64 6.18
C VAL A 100 0.06 -16.62 6.07
N ASN A 101 -0.64 -16.91 7.16
CA ASN A 101 -2.11 -16.91 7.21
C ASN A 101 -2.72 -15.50 7.16
N THR A 102 -1.90 -14.47 7.36
CA THR A 102 -2.33 -13.08 7.23
C THR A 102 -2.20 -12.53 5.81
N PHE A 103 -1.65 -13.33 4.89
CA PHE A 103 -1.44 -12.94 3.51
C PHE A 103 -2.75 -12.88 2.72
N ALA A 104 -2.96 -11.76 2.04
CA ALA A 104 -4.00 -11.57 1.03
C ALA A 104 -3.37 -11.32 -0.35
N ILE A 105 -4.09 -11.66 -1.42
CA ILE A 105 -3.61 -11.54 -2.79
C ILE A 105 -3.51 -10.06 -3.16
N PRO A 106 -2.31 -9.53 -3.45
CA PRO A 106 -2.09 -8.12 -3.73
C PRO A 106 -2.34 -7.79 -5.20
N GLY A 107 -2.70 -6.55 -5.49
CA GLY A 107 -2.95 -6.08 -6.84
C GLY A 107 -1.94 -5.09 -7.41
N ILE A 108 -0.89 -4.74 -6.67
CA ILE A 108 0.05 -3.68 -7.06
C ILE A 108 0.63 -3.88 -8.47
N TYR A 109 1.07 -5.09 -8.82
CA TYR A 109 1.65 -5.35 -10.12
C TYR A 109 0.63 -5.28 -11.27
N LYS A 110 -0.64 -5.64 -11.02
CA LYS A 110 -1.72 -5.43 -12.00
C LYS A 110 -1.96 -3.93 -12.24
N VAL A 111 -1.95 -3.12 -11.18
CA VAL A 111 -2.07 -1.65 -11.29
C VAL A 111 -0.93 -1.08 -12.11
N LEU A 112 0.32 -1.41 -11.75
CA LEU A 112 1.51 -0.89 -12.43
C LEU A 112 1.58 -1.37 -13.90
N ASN A 113 1.23 -2.63 -14.16
CA ASN A 113 1.19 -3.16 -15.52
C ASN A 113 0.14 -2.42 -16.37
N THR A 114 -1.06 -2.21 -15.84
CA THR A 114 -2.12 -1.45 -16.52
C THR A 114 -1.68 -0.03 -16.86
N ILE A 115 -0.99 0.64 -15.94
CA ILE A 115 -0.48 2.00 -16.19
C ILE A 115 0.68 2.00 -17.19
N HIS A 116 1.58 1.01 -17.10
CA HIS A 116 2.65 0.86 -18.07
C HIS A 116 2.12 0.60 -19.49
N ASP A 117 1.16 -0.31 -19.64
CA ASP A 117 0.57 -0.67 -20.94
C ASP A 117 -0.18 0.51 -21.59
N ARG A 118 -0.81 1.38 -20.78
CA ARG A 118 -1.59 2.53 -21.27
C ARG A 118 -0.76 3.79 -21.52
N TYR A 119 0.23 4.05 -20.67
CA TYR A 119 0.93 5.35 -20.63
C TYR A 119 2.44 5.21 -20.59
N GLY A 120 3.02 4.04 -20.30
CA GLY A 120 4.45 3.84 -20.22
C GLY A 120 5.16 4.14 -21.54
N SER A 121 6.26 4.87 -21.47
CA SER A 121 7.10 5.18 -22.65
C SER A 121 8.47 4.52 -22.60
N ILE A 122 8.90 4.08 -21.42
CA ILE A 122 10.19 3.47 -21.14
C ILE A 122 10.00 1.97 -20.87
N PRO A 123 10.84 1.07 -21.46
CA PRO A 123 10.77 -0.37 -21.18
C PRO A 123 10.93 -0.70 -19.70
N LEU A 124 10.21 -1.73 -19.21
CA LEU A 124 10.29 -2.19 -17.82
C LEU A 124 11.72 -2.46 -17.36
N SER A 125 12.58 -2.99 -18.23
CA SER A 125 13.98 -3.26 -17.93
C SER A 125 14.75 -2.01 -17.50
N LYS A 126 14.35 -0.83 -17.98
CA LYS A 126 14.93 0.46 -17.59
C LYS A 126 14.26 1.05 -16.33
N LEU A 127 12.94 0.90 -16.20
CA LEU A 127 12.21 1.35 -15.04
C LEU A 127 12.62 0.60 -13.75
N PHE A 128 13.05 -0.65 -13.88
CA PHE A 128 13.49 -1.49 -12.76
C PHE A 128 15.00 -1.39 -12.46
N GLU A 129 15.80 -0.73 -13.29
CA GLU A 129 17.26 -0.69 -13.17
C GLU A 129 17.71 -0.11 -11.83
N TYR A 130 17.18 1.05 -11.44
CA TYR A 130 17.54 1.71 -10.18
C TYR A 130 17.12 0.90 -8.93
N PRO A 131 15.87 0.42 -8.75
CA PRO A 131 15.52 -0.40 -7.61
C PRO A 131 16.29 -1.74 -7.54
N ILE A 132 16.63 -2.36 -8.67
CA ILE A 132 17.50 -3.54 -8.72
C ILE A 132 18.90 -3.21 -8.22
N GLU A 133 19.48 -2.10 -8.68
CA GLU A 133 20.80 -1.64 -8.21
C GLU A 133 20.80 -1.41 -6.70
N LEU A 134 19.81 -0.70 -6.16
CA LEU A 134 19.67 -0.46 -4.71
C LEU A 134 19.59 -1.79 -3.93
N ALA A 135 18.77 -2.73 -4.39
CA ALA A 135 18.62 -4.02 -3.75
C ALA A 135 19.92 -4.85 -3.76
N LYS A 136 20.74 -4.75 -4.83
CA LYS A 136 22.05 -5.43 -4.97
C LYS A 136 23.15 -4.78 -4.13
N ARG A 137 23.32 -3.47 -4.23
CA ARG A 137 24.40 -2.74 -3.53
C ARG A 137 24.13 -2.52 -2.05
N GLY A 138 22.85 -2.60 -1.65
CA GLY A 138 22.41 -2.25 -0.31
C GLY A 138 22.10 -0.77 -0.14
N PHE A 139 21.29 -0.48 0.88
CA PHE A 139 20.82 0.86 1.22
C PHE A 139 20.61 1.00 2.73
N ASN A 140 20.67 2.23 3.23
CA ASN A 140 20.24 2.53 4.58
C ASN A 140 18.71 2.70 4.61
N LEU A 141 18.07 2.19 5.64
CA LEU A 141 16.64 2.37 5.82
C LEU A 141 16.25 3.85 5.88
N PRO A 142 15.18 4.27 5.18
CA PRO A 142 14.64 5.62 5.34
C PRO A 142 14.05 5.80 6.74
N GLN A 143 13.94 7.05 7.18
CA GLN A 143 13.49 7.38 8.54
C GLN A 143 12.11 6.77 8.87
N PRO A 144 11.09 6.79 7.99
CA PRO A 144 9.81 6.12 8.26
C PRO A 144 9.93 4.63 8.56
N SER A 145 10.79 3.90 7.83
CA SER A 145 11.07 2.48 8.10
C SER A 145 11.78 2.28 9.43
N LYS A 146 12.76 3.13 9.77
CA LYS A 146 13.43 3.08 11.08
C LYS A 146 12.44 3.30 12.21
N ASP A 147 11.58 4.31 12.10
CA ASP A 147 10.58 4.63 13.12
C ASP A 147 9.59 3.47 13.30
N TYR A 148 9.18 2.84 12.21
CA TYR A 148 8.35 1.65 12.27
C TYR A 148 9.08 0.45 12.89
N LEU A 149 10.27 0.14 12.41
CA LEU A 149 11.03 -1.04 12.83
C LEU A 149 11.51 -0.97 14.29
N ARG A 150 11.66 0.24 14.89
CA ARG A 150 11.92 0.37 16.34
C ARG A 150 10.90 -0.37 17.20
N HIS A 151 9.67 -0.51 16.72
CA HIS A 151 8.55 -1.11 17.45
C HIS A 151 8.14 -2.48 16.91
N SER A 152 8.48 -2.79 15.66
CA SER A 152 8.01 -3.99 14.97
C SER A 152 9.11 -5.02 14.66
N LEU A 153 10.38 -4.62 14.66
CA LEU A 153 11.48 -5.48 14.22
C LEU A 153 11.52 -6.78 15.05
N GLU A 154 11.56 -6.67 16.37
CA GLU A 154 11.62 -7.84 17.28
C GLU A 154 10.33 -8.69 17.18
N PRO A 155 9.11 -8.16 17.46
CA PRO A 155 7.92 -8.99 17.53
C PRO A 155 7.46 -9.51 16.17
N LEU A 156 7.75 -8.80 15.07
CA LEU A 156 7.18 -9.08 13.76
C LEU A 156 8.17 -9.73 12.78
N PHE A 157 9.46 -9.37 12.81
CA PHE A 157 10.40 -9.83 11.79
C PHE A 157 11.45 -10.84 12.31
N MET A 158 11.84 -10.77 13.61
CA MET A 158 12.93 -11.60 14.12
C MET A 158 12.54 -13.06 14.42
N TRP A 159 11.26 -13.40 14.41
CA TRP A 159 10.80 -14.78 14.60
C TRP A 159 11.00 -15.65 13.35
N HIS A 160 10.91 -15.06 12.14
CA HIS A 160 11.03 -15.78 10.88
C HIS A 160 12.48 -15.86 10.40
N ALA A 161 13.00 -17.06 10.15
CA ALA A 161 14.43 -17.30 9.92
C ALA A 161 15.02 -16.51 8.73
N THR A 162 14.27 -16.37 7.63
CA THR A 162 14.73 -15.63 6.45
C THR A 162 14.74 -14.13 6.73
N SER A 163 13.70 -13.57 7.34
CA SER A 163 13.63 -12.16 7.73
C SER A 163 14.72 -11.78 8.71
N LYS A 164 14.92 -12.61 9.75
CA LYS A 164 15.99 -12.43 10.75
C LYS A 164 17.37 -12.34 10.11
N ARG A 165 17.66 -13.21 9.14
CA ARG A 165 18.96 -13.20 8.44
C ARG A 165 19.13 -11.95 7.58
N THR A 166 18.09 -11.53 6.85
CA THR A 166 18.14 -10.37 5.98
C THR A 166 18.27 -9.06 6.75
N LEU A 167 17.66 -8.98 7.93
CA LEU A 167 17.64 -7.78 8.77
C LEU A 167 18.64 -7.82 9.94
N SER A 168 19.62 -8.75 9.94
CA SER A 168 20.58 -8.88 11.03
C SER A 168 21.37 -7.60 11.33
N ASP A 169 21.94 -6.96 10.30
CA ASP A 169 22.69 -5.72 10.46
C ASP A 169 21.84 -4.58 11.02
N VAL A 170 20.59 -4.49 10.55
CA VAL A 170 19.61 -3.52 11.03
C VAL A 170 19.19 -3.81 12.47
N TYR A 171 19.10 -5.08 12.83
CA TYR A 171 18.79 -5.48 14.21
C TYR A 171 19.89 -5.09 15.18
N GLU A 172 21.14 -5.20 14.78
CA GLU A 172 22.31 -4.78 15.58
C GLU A 172 22.43 -3.25 15.65
N ASN A 173 22.16 -2.56 14.53
CA ASN A 173 22.22 -1.10 14.46
C ASN A 173 21.18 -0.53 13.49
N LEU A 174 20.02 -0.19 14.01
CA LEU A 174 18.89 0.32 13.21
C LEU A 174 19.20 1.64 12.47
N ASP A 175 20.05 2.49 13.04
CA ASP A 175 20.30 3.82 12.50
C ASP A 175 21.32 3.81 11.34
N SER A 176 22.26 2.89 11.32
CA SER A 176 23.32 2.79 10.31
C SER A 176 23.42 1.44 9.60
N GLY A 177 22.60 0.46 9.97
CA GLY A 177 22.59 -0.85 9.33
C GLY A 177 22.24 -0.75 7.84
N VAL A 178 22.87 -1.58 7.03
CA VAL A 178 22.65 -1.66 5.58
C VAL A 178 21.82 -2.89 5.26
N VAL A 179 20.78 -2.71 4.46
CA VAL A 179 19.96 -3.82 3.97
C VAL A 179 20.39 -4.19 2.56
N VAL A 180 20.70 -5.46 2.33
CA VAL A 180 21.01 -6.03 1.01
C VAL A 180 19.95 -7.07 0.67
N LEU A 181 19.30 -6.91 -0.48
CA LEU A 181 18.16 -7.74 -0.90
C LEU A 181 18.45 -8.49 -2.20
N THR A 182 19.56 -9.26 -2.23
CA THR A 182 20.03 -9.95 -3.45
C THR A 182 18.93 -10.79 -4.11
N LYS A 183 18.17 -11.58 -3.32
CA LYS A 183 17.09 -12.40 -3.87
C LYS A 183 15.93 -11.58 -4.43
N LEU A 184 15.61 -10.44 -3.82
CA LEU A 184 14.62 -9.52 -4.36
C LEU A 184 15.13 -8.88 -5.66
N ALA A 185 16.41 -8.51 -5.71
CA ALA A 185 17.02 -7.98 -6.93
C ALA A 185 16.93 -8.99 -8.11
N ASP A 186 17.28 -10.27 -7.86
CA ASP A 186 17.14 -11.34 -8.86
C ASP A 186 15.67 -11.46 -9.36
N THR A 187 14.72 -11.37 -8.44
CA THR A 187 13.28 -11.42 -8.75
C THR A 187 12.82 -10.22 -9.56
N LEU A 188 13.24 -9.01 -9.20
CA LEU A 188 12.92 -7.80 -9.96
C LEU A 188 13.56 -7.80 -11.34
N GLU A 189 14.80 -8.30 -11.46
CA GLU A 189 15.48 -8.46 -12.75
C GLU A 189 14.71 -9.43 -13.66
N HIS A 190 14.29 -10.59 -13.14
CA HIS A 190 13.43 -11.52 -13.88
C HIS A 190 12.12 -10.84 -14.30
N MET A 191 11.41 -10.18 -13.36
CA MET A 191 10.14 -9.48 -13.63
C MET A 191 10.30 -8.39 -14.70
N SER A 192 11.42 -7.67 -14.71
CA SER A 192 11.71 -6.62 -15.69
C SER A 192 11.84 -7.14 -17.14
N LEU A 193 12.16 -8.43 -17.30
CA LEU A 193 12.34 -9.10 -18.57
C LEU A 193 11.08 -9.83 -19.05
N VAL A 194 10.35 -10.49 -18.15
CA VAL A 194 9.18 -11.31 -18.49
C VAL A 194 7.84 -10.60 -18.28
N GLY A 195 7.84 -9.47 -17.54
CA GLY A 195 6.64 -8.69 -17.21
C GLY A 195 6.11 -8.95 -15.80
N MET A 196 5.32 -7.99 -15.29
CA MET A 196 4.79 -8.01 -13.92
C MET A 196 3.70 -9.06 -13.71
N ASP A 197 3.07 -9.57 -14.76
CA ASP A 197 2.07 -10.65 -14.67
C ASP A 197 2.67 -11.98 -14.20
N ASP A 198 3.99 -12.15 -14.25
CA ASP A 198 4.67 -13.33 -13.72
C ASP A 198 4.40 -13.55 -12.22
N PHE A 199 4.15 -12.47 -11.50
CA PHE A 199 3.71 -12.53 -10.10
C PHE A 199 2.38 -13.29 -9.92
N TYR A 200 1.50 -13.33 -10.92
CA TYR A 200 0.18 -13.98 -10.80
C TYR A 200 0.12 -15.36 -11.46
N ILE A 201 0.84 -15.56 -12.55
CA ILE A 201 0.71 -16.78 -13.37
C ILE A 201 2.05 -17.45 -13.74
N GLY A 202 3.19 -16.84 -13.37
CA GLY A 202 4.52 -17.30 -13.77
C GLY A 202 5.31 -17.98 -12.64
N ASP A 203 6.63 -17.88 -12.74
CA ASP A 203 7.55 -18.55 -11.81
C ASP A 203 7.60 -17.83 -10.44
N ILE A 204 7.49 -16.50 -10.42
CA ILE A 204 7.41 -15.75 -9.16
C ILE A 204 6.20 -16.20 -8.33
N SER A 205 5.03 -16.37 -8.97
CA SER A 205 3.84 -16.85 -8.25
C SER A 205 4.04 -18.24 -7.64
N LYS A 206 4.73 -19.16 -8.34
CA LYS A 206 5.02 -20.49 -7.83
C LYS A 206 5.91 -20.46 -6.60
N GLU A 207 6.96 -19.61 -6.61
CA GLU A 207 7.90 -19.48 -5.51
C GLU A 207 7.26 -18.83 -4.27
N VAL A 208 6.45 -17.78 -4.46
CA VAL A 208 5.67 -17.16 -3.38
C VAL A 208 4.69 -18.16 -2.76
N LEU A 209 3.93 -18.88 -3.61
CA LEU A 209 3.00 -19.91 -3.17
C LEU A 209 3.70 -21.08 -2.48
N SER A 210 4.90 -21.47 -2.93
CA SER A 210 5.69 -22.51 -2.26
C SER A 210 5.97 -22.14 -0.80
N THR A 211 6.36 -20.90 -0.53
CA THR A 211 6.54 -20.41 0.85
C THR A 211 5.22 -20.45 1.63
N ILE A 212 4.15 -19.88 1.07
CA ILE A 212 2.84 -19.82 1.73
C ILE A 212 2.33 -21.24 2.08
N MET A 213 2.40 -22.17 1.14
CA MET A 213 1.91 -23.54 1.34
C MET A 213 2.77 -24.33 2.31
N SER A 214 4.09 -24.18 2.27
CA SER A 214 5.00 -24.90 3.17
C SER A 214 4.85 -24.49 4.65
N GLU A 215 4.35 -23.30 4.89
CA GLU A 215 4.09 -22.76 6.24
C GLU A 215 2.61 -22.80 6.63
N GLY A 216 1.75 -23.49 5.83
CA GLY A 216 0.33 -23.71 6.14
C GLY A 216 -0.60 -22.55 5.79
N GLY A 217 -0.20 -21.65 4.89
CA GLY A 217 -1.05 -20.56 4.42
C GLY A 217 -2.18 -21.01 3.49
N HIS A 218 -3.16 -20.15 3.28
CA HIS A 218 -4.42 -20.48 2.60
C HIS A 218 -4.49 -20.06 1.13
N ALA A 219 -3.61 -19.20 0.66
CA ALA A 219 -3.61 -18.75 -0.74
C ALA A 219 -3.25 -19.89 -1.70
N THR A 220 -3.93 -19.94 -2.83
CA THR A 220 -3.77 -20.96 -3.87
C THR A 220 -3.39 -20.33 -5.21
N LYS A 221 -2.91 -21.16 -6.15
CA LYS A 221 -2.62 -20.72 -7.52
C LYS A 221 -3.83 -20.07 -8.21
N ASN A 222 -5.05 -20.54 -7.92
CA ASN A 222 -6.26 -19.98 -8.51
C ASN A 222 -6.57 -18.59 -7.93
N ASP A 223 -6.28 -18.35 -6.66
CA ASP A 223 -6.47 -17.02 -6.06
C ASP A 223 -5.61 -15.97 -6.76
N PHE A 224 -4.34 -16.29 -7.06
CA PHE A 224 -3.46 -15.41 -7.82
C PHE A 224 -3.95 -15.22 -9.26
N LYS A 225 -4.24 -16.31 -9.97
CA LYS A 225 -4.68 -16.30 -11.38
C LYS A 225 -5.99 -15.53 -11.58
N ASP A 226 -6.94 -15.67 -10.65
CA ASP A 226 -8.28 -15.11 -10.74
C ASP A 226 -8.35 -13.68 -10.15
N TYR A 227 -7.22 -13.12 -9.69
CA TYR A 227 -7.19 -11.75 -9.20
C TYR A 227 -7.47 -10.75 -10.33
N ASN A 228 -8.44 -9.86 -10.12
CA ASN A 228 -8.84 -8.82 -11.05
C ASN A 228 -8.85 -7.44 -10.39
N LEU A 229 -8.51 -6.42 -11.15
CA LEU A 229 -8.69 -5.02 -10.78
C LEU A 229 -10.18 -4.64 -10.81
N LEU A 230 -10.57 -3.64 -10.00
CA LEU A 230 -11.82 -2.93 -10.18
C LEU A 230 -11.48 -1.57 -10.80
N GLU A 231 -11.89 -1.37 -12.05
CA GLU A 231 -11.61 -0.14 -12.80
C GLU A 231 -12.85 0.75 -12.84
N ASP A 232 -12.63 2.07 -12.74
CA ASP A 232 -13.65 3.11 -12.82
C ASP A 232 -14.82 2.94 -11.82
N TYR A 233 -14.57 2.20 -10.74
CA TYR A 233 -15.46 2.15 -9.60
C TYR A 233 -15.12 3.30 -8.66
N ASN A 234 -15.67 4.46 -8.98
CA ASN A 234 -15.29 5.72 -8.35
C ASN A 234 -16.48 6.48 -7.79
N PHE A 235 -16.20 7.45 -6.93
CA PHE A 235 -17.11 8.51 -6.58
C PHE A 235 -16.64 9.83 -7.23
N ILE A 236 -17.58 10.66 -7.59
CA ILE A 236 -17.34 12.03 -8.05
C ILE A 236 -18.21 12.95 -7.23
N THR A 237 -17.60 13.91 -6.51
CA THR A 237 -18.35 14.96 -5.84
C THR A 237 -18.04 16.31 -6.46
N LYS A 238 -19.06 17.18 -6.51
CA LYS A 238 -18.93 18.56 -6.99
C LYS A 238 -19.40 19.51 -5.90
N SER A 239 -18.58 20.48 -5.54
CA SER A 239 -18.94 21.64 -4.74
C SER A 239 -18.51 22.85 -5.54
N LYS A 240 -19.22 23.95 -5.50
CA LYS A 240 -19.08 25.18 -6.31
C LYS A 240 -17.84 25.26 -7.23
N ASP A 241 -16.64 25.21 -6.68
CA ASP A 241 -15.37 25.44 -7.38
C ASP A 241 -14.41 24.23 -7.24
N LEU A 242 -14.92 23.09 -6.75
CA LEU A 242 -14.14 21.89 -6.46
C LEU A 242 -14.86 20.66 -7.01
N LYS A 243 -14.15 19.86 -7.80
CA LYS A 243 -14.55 18.48 -8.13
C LYS A 243 -13.51 17.52 -7.59
N LEU A 244 -13.95 16.51 -6.89
CA LEU A 244 -13.12 15.52 -6.22
C LEU A 244 -13.47 14.14 -6.75
N ILE A 245 -12.44 13.38 -7.12
CA ILE A 245 -12.59 12.04 -7.69
C ILE A 245 -11.67 11.09 -6.90
N GLY A 246 -12.21 9.96 -6.47
CA GLY A 246 -11.47 8.91 -5.78
C GLY A 246 -12.13 7.55 -5.88
N ASN A 247 -11.46 6.52 -5.40
CA ASN A 247 -11.97 5.15 -5.39
C ASN A 247 -13.20 5.03 -4.49
N ALA A 248 -14.27 4.39 -4.99
CA ALA A 248 -15.46 4.05 -4.23
C ALA A 248 -15.24 2.80 -3.35
N GLY A 249 -16.29 2.31 -2.69
CA GLY A 249 -16.20 1.09 -1.90
C GLY A 249 -15.69 -0.13 -2.69
N PRO A 250 -15.09 -1.13 -2.03
CA PRO A 250 -15.04 -1.28 -0.57
C PRO A 250 -14.03 -0.38 0.15
N SER A 251 -13.28 0.46 -0.58
CA SER A 251 -12.47 1.51 0.06
C SER A 251 -13.38 2.52 0.78
N ILE A 252 -13.13 2.69 2.07
CA ILE A 252 -13.90 3.60 2.92
C ILE A 252 -13.23 4.95 3.11
N GLY A 253 -11.95 5.08 2.76
CA GLY A 253 -11.19 6.31 2.92
C GLY A 253 -11.83 7.47 2.17
N GLY A 254 -12.15 7.26 0.90
CA GLY A 254 -12.84 8.27 0.08
C GLY A 254 -14.21 8.67 0.62
N LEU A 255 -15.00 7.71 1.07
CA LEU A 255 -16.31 7.98 1.69
C LEU A 255 -16.18 8.83 2.96
N MET A 256 -15.16 8.58 3.79
CA MET A 256 -14.90 9.38 4.98
C MET A 256 -14.53 10.83 4.62
N VAL A 257 -13.70 11.02 3.60
CA VAL A 257 -13.36 12.37 3.11
C VAL A 257 -14.62 13.10 2.63
N LEU A 258 -15.50 12.45 1.87
CA LEU A 258 -16.77 13.04 1.42
C LEU A 258 -17.66 13.45 2.59
N LYS A 259 -17.86 12.58 3.56
CA LYS A 259 -18.65 12.88 4.76
C LYS A 259 -18.06 14.04 5.56
N TYR A 260 -16.74 14.10 5.66
CA TYR A 260 -16.06 15.20 6.35
C TYR A 260 -16.25 16.53 5.60
N LEU A 261 -16.12 16.54 4.28
CA LEU A 261 -16.37 17.73 3.46
C LEU A 261 -17.80 18.21 3.55
N ASP A 262 -18.79 17.30 3.56
CA ASP A 262 -20.22 17.62 3.75
C ASP A 262 -20.46 18.24 5.15
N ALA A 263 -19.88 17.63 6.20
CA ALA A 263 -19.95 18.18 7.54
C ALA A 263 -19.32 19.59 7.68
N LEU A 264 -18.22 19.84 6.93
CA LEU A 264 -17.59 21.17 6.90
C LEU A 264 -18.47 22.22 6.19
N GLN A 265 -19.27 21.84 5.20
CA GLN A 265 -20.21 22.75 4.54
C GLN A 265 -21.37 23.13 5.44
N THR A 266 -21.84 22.20 6.26
CA THR A 266 -22.97 22.42 7.20
C THR A 266 -22.57 23.10 8.49
N ASN A 267 -21.37 22.79 9.03
CA ASN A 267 -20.85 23.38 10.27
C ASN A 267 -19.38 23.75 10.16
N LYS A 268 -19.10 24.95 9.63
CA LYS A 268 -17.73 25.45 9.43
C LYS A 268 -16.94 25.75 10.70
N SER A 269 -17.62 25.87 11.85
CA SER A 269 -17.02 26.41 13.07
C SER A 269 -16.31 25.36 13.92
N ASN A 270 -16.53 24.05 13.73
CA ASN A 270 -15.98 23.02 14.60
C ASN A 270 -15.40 21.82 13.83
N LEU A 271 -14.22 22.03 13.25
CA LEU A 271 -13.48 20.99 12.52
C LEU A 271 -13.29 19.70 13.33
N LYS A 272 -12.94 19.83 14.62
CA LYS A 272 -12.70 18.71 15.51
C LYS A 272 -13.97 17.88 15.74
N GLU A 273 -15.10 18.53 15.97
CA GLU A 273 -16.37 17.86 16.20
C GLU A 273 -16.86 17.14 14.93
N ASN A 274 -16.73 17.77 13.78
CA ASN A 274 -17.06 17.17 12.49
C ASN A 274 -16.23 15.91 12.25
N LEU A 275 -14.91 15.94 12.48
CA LEU A 275 -14.04 14.81 12.35
C LEU A 275 -14.45 13.68 13.32
N ILE A 276 -14.69 13.99 14.59
CA ILE A 276 -15.16 13.02 15.59
C ILE A 276 -16.47 12.36 15.14
N ASN A 277 -17.41 13.12 14.60
CA ASN A 277 -18.69 12.59 14.15
C ASN A 277 -18.54 11.67 12.95
N VAL A 278 -17.70 12.00 11.96
CA VAL A 278 -17.39 11.13 10.84
C VAL A 278 -16.75 9.81 11.30
N TYR A 279 -15.83 9.87 12.27
CA TYR A 279 -15.26 8.66 12.88
C TYR A 279 -16.27 7.84 13.68
N LYS A 280 -17.22 8.48 14.38
CA LYS A 280 -18.32 7.78 15.06
C LYS A 280 -19.26 7.10 14.08
N GLU A 281 -19.60 7.75 12.97
CA GLU A 281 -20.41 7.13 11.92
C GLU A 281 -19.69 5.96 11.26
N ARG A 282 -18.38 6.06 11.01
CA ARG A 282 -17.57 4.92 10.59
C ARG A 282 -17.68 3.77 11.58
N LYS A 283 -17.62 4.06 12.89
CA LYS A 283 -17.79 3.08 13.96
C LYS A 283 -19.15 2.40 13.88
N ALA A 284 -20.24 3.15 13.74
CA ALA A 284 -21.59 2.60 13.62
C ALA A 284 -21.75 1.64 12.44
N HIS A 285 -21.08 1.90 11.32
CA HIS A 285 -21.03 0.98 10.18
C HIS A 285 -20.29 -0.34 10.47
N TYR A 286 -19.38 -0.32 11.47
CA TYR A 286 -18.59 -1.49 11.89
C TYR A 286 -19.01 -2.08 13.22
N GLU A 287 -20.04 -1.52 13.87
CA GLU A 287 -20.49 -1.89 15.24
C GLU A 287 -21.02 -3.32 15.38
N PHE A 288 -21.13 -4.07 14.33
CA PHE A 288 -21.55 -5.48 14.43
C PHE A 288 -20.52 -6.37 15.15
N PHE A 289 -19.29 -5.91 15.48
CA PHE A 289 -18.15 -6.79 15.74
C PHE A 289 -17.29 -6.47 16.96
N GLY A 290 -17.87 -6.15 18.11
CA GLY A 290 -17.16 -6.23 19.42
C GLY A 290 -16.51 -4.94 19.93
N ASN A 291 -15.93 -5.01 21.11
CA ASN A 291 -15.54 -3.96 22.07
C ASN A 291 -14.52 -2.91 21.53
N ARG A 292 -14.90 -2.13 20.52
CA ARG A 292 -14.07 -1.14 19.84
C ARG A 292 -14.07 0.26 20.48
N GLU A 293 -14.87 0.48 21.51
CA GLU A 293 -14.97 1.78 22.17
C GLU A 293 -13.65 2.21 22.79
N GLN A 294 -12.94 1.27 23.35
CA GLN A 294 -11.62 1.49 23.95
C GLN A 294 -10.55 1.78 22.89
N PHE A 295 -10.65 1.17 21.71
CA PHE A 295 -9.75 1.39 20.57
C PHE A 295 -9.90 2.81 20.01
N ILE A 296 -11.12 3.28 19.74
CA ILE A 296 -11.37 4.61 19.15
C ILE A 296 -11.02 5.73 20.12
N ASN A 297 -11.34 5.59 21.42
CA ASN A 297 -10.98 6.57 22.43
C ASN A 297 -9.45 6.68 22.60
N ASN A 298 -8.72 5.57 22.44
CA ASN A 298 -7.27 5.56 22.45
C ASN A 298 -6.65 6.19 21.20
N GLN A 299 -7.28 6.06 20.01
CA GLN A 299 -6.79 6.67 18.76
C GLN A 299 -7.01 8.19 18.72
N ILE A 300 -8.15 8.67 19.20
CA ILE A 300 -8.44 10.13 19.27
C ILE A 300 -7.49 10.86 20.22
N SER A 301 -7.00 10.19 21.26
CA SER A 301 -6.09 10.79 22.26
C SER A 301 -4.61 10.81 21.84
N LYS A 302 -4.24 10.06 20.81
CA LYS A 302 -2.84 9.83 20.41
C LYS A 302 -2.63 10.11 18.92
N ILE A 303 -2.74 11.38 18.52
CA ILE A 303 -2.32 11.82 17.17
C ILE A 303 -0.78 11.86 17.14
N THR A 304 -0.16 10.73 16.91
CA THR A 304 1.27 10.60 16.67
C THR A 304 1.51 10.16 15.23
N GLN A 305 2.65 10.54 14.65
CA GLN A 305 2.98 10.22 13.26
C GLN A 305 3.27 8.72 13.11
N SER A 306 2.45 8.02 12.33
CA SER A 306 2.61 6.60 12.03
C SER A 306 2.52 6.37 10.53
N PRO A 307 3.64 6.32 9.79
CA PRO A 307 3.62 5.96 8.38
C PRO A 307 3.46 4.44 8.23
N SER A 308 2.29 3.99 7.79
CA SER A 308 2.02 2.59 7.42
C SER A 308 1.68 2.43 5.94
N THR A 309 1.93 3.46 5.14
CA THR A 309 1.45 3.56 3.76
C THR A 309 2.37 4.51 3.01
N ILE A 310 2.57 4.28 1.73
CA ILE A 310 3.28 5.22 0.85
C ILE A 310 2.29 5.89 -0.10
N GLN A 311 2.50 7.18 -0.32
CA GLN A 311 1.83 8.00 -1.31
C GLN A 311 2.82 8.47 -2.37
N VAL A 312 2.47 8.27 -3.65
CA VAL A 312 3.21 8.81 -4.79
C VAL A 312 2.25 9.55 -5.72
N ASN A 313 2.60 10.78 -6.03
CA ASN A 313 1.88 11.63 -6.98
C ASN A 313 2.83 12.05 -8.10
N THR A 314 2.40 11.90 -9.34
CA THR A 314 3.16 12.36 -10.50
C THR A 314 2.28 13.13 -11.47
N SER A 315 2.88 14.09 -12.18
CA SER A 315 2.20 14.86 -13.22
C SER A 315 3.19 15.24 -14.31
N ASP A 316 2.75 15.32 -15.57
CA ASP A 316 3.58 15.73 -16.69
C ASP A 316 2.94 16.90 -17.50
N ASP A 317 3.73 17.42 -18.44
CA ASP A 317 3.32 18.52 -19.32
C ASP A 317 2.36 18.07 -20.46
N SER A 318 2.04 16.77 -20.55
CA SER A 318 0.92 16.25 -21.32
C SER A 318 -0.39 16.24 -20.52
N ASN A 319 -0.40 16.86 -19.33
CA ASN A 319 -1.51 16.94 -18.41
C ASN A 319 -2.00 15.58 -17.89
N ASN A 320 -1.12 14.58 -17.83
CA ASN A 320 -1.40 13.34 -17.12
C ASN A 320 -1.07 13.51 -15.63
N HIS A 321 -1.97 13.08 -14.77
CA HIS A 321 -1.85 13.20 -13.33
C HIS A 321 -2.20 11.87 -12.66
N PHE A 322 -1.28 11.33 -11.87
CA PHE A 322 -1.48 10.07 -11.16
C PHE A 322 -1.32 10.27 -9.65
N SER A 323 -2.21 9.68 -8.88
CA SER A 323 -2.16 9.63 -7.41
C SER A 323 -2.33 8.18 -6.97
N ILE A 324 -1.28 7.56 -6.42
CA ILE A 324 -1.31 6.18 -5.92
C ILE A 324 -0.99 6.15 -4.44
N THR A 325 -1.80 5.39 -3.71
CA THR A 325 -1.53 5.01 -2.33
C THR A 325 -1.41 3.48 -2.26
N PHE A 326 -0.38 2.97 -1.60
CA PHE A 326 -0.17 1.53 -1.47
C PHE A 326 0.39 1.15 -0.09
N SER A 327 0.07 -0.07 0.34
CA SER A 327 0.39 -0.58 1.67
C SER A 327 0.56 -2.10 1.64
N SER A 328 1.32 -2.64 2.57
CA SER A 328 1.39 -4.08 2.87
C SER A 328 0.80 -4.42 4.25
N GLY A 329 -0.02 -3.53 4.80
CA GLY A 329 -0.44 -3.59 6.18
C GLY A 329 0.74 -3.32 7.11
N TYR A 330 0.82 -4.07 8.21
CA TYR A 330 1.98 -4.05 9.11
C TYR A 330 3.09 -5.02 8.68
N GLY A 331 2.88 -5.80 7.61
CA GLY A 331 3.74 -6.89 7.18
C GLY A 331 3.54 -8.17 8.01
N SER A 332 3.66 -9.33 7.37
CA SER A 332 3.50 -10.63 8.04
C SER A 332 4.73 -11.08 8.84
N GLY A 333 5.85 -10.40 8.68
CA GLY A 333 7.15 -10.84 9.18
C GLY A 333 7.79 -11.96 8.35
N VAL A 334 7.08 -12.54 7.38
CA VAL A 334 7.58 -13.62 6.52
C VAL A 334 8.25 -13.04 5.28
N GLN A 335 9.46 -13.53 5.01
CA GLN A 335 10.15 -13.27 3.75
C GLN A 335 10.31 -14.57 2.96
N CYS A 336 9.86 -14.57 1.71
CA CYS A 336 10.03 -15.70 0.81
C CYS A 336 11.50 -15.93 0.49
N LYS A 337 11.99 -17.14 0.77
CA LYS A 337 13.42 -17.48 0.66
C LYS A 337 13.97 -17.31 -0.75
N ASN A 338 13.21 -17.72 -1.76
CA ASN A 338 13.70 -17.76 -3.14
C ASN A 338 13.49 -16.43 -3.89
N THR A 339 12.42 -15.70 -3.58
CA THR A 339 12.13 -14.40 -4.21
C THR A 339 12.62 -13.20 -3.41
N GLY A 340 12.91 -13.36 -2.13
CA GLY A 340 13.24 -12.25 -1.24
C GLY A 340 12.08 -11.30 -0.92
N MET A 341 10.88 -11.58 -1.42
CA MET A 341 9.70 -10.75 -1.18
C MET A 341 9.20 -10.91 0.26
N TYR A 342 8.95 -9.80 0.94
CA TYR A 342 8.18 -9.80 2.18
C TYR A 342 6.69 -9.91 1.88
N LEU A 343 5.99 -10.77 2.63
CA LEU A 343 4.55 -10.96 2.50
C LEU A 343 3.79 -9.90 3.32
N ASN A 344 2.66 -9.44 2.77
CA ASN A 344 1.73 -8.55 3.47
C ASN A 344 1.01 -9.30 4.61
N ASN A 345 0.39 -8.51 5.51
CA ASN A 345 -0.48 -9.05 6.55
C ASN A 345 -1.89 -8.47 6.53
N SER A 346 -2.41 -8.18 5.37
CA SER A 346 -3.67 -7.45 5.24
C SER A 346 -4.86 -8.14 5.91
N LEU A 347 -4.88 -9.48 5.96
CA LEU A 347 -5.86 -10.22 6.77
C LEU A 347 -5.57 -10.14 8.27
N GLY A 348 -4.38 -9.69 8.65
CA GLY A 348 -3.92 -9.49 10.00
C GLY A 348 -4.21 -8.11 10.60
N GLU A 349 -4.73 -7.19 9.81
CA GLU A 349 -5.11 -5.84 10.26
C GLU A 349 -6.53 -5.87 10.86
N ILE A 350 -6.64 -6.00 12.17
CA ILE A 350 -7.94 -6.16 12.89
C ILE A 350 -8.87 -4.97 12.61
N GLU A 351 -8.32 -3.77 12.55
CA GLU A 351 -9.08 -2.53 12.30
C GLU A 351 -9.70 -2.43 10.91
N LEU A 352 -9.17 -3.16 9.93
CA LEU A 352 -9.67 -3.23 8.56
C LEU A 352 -10.49 -4.49 8.27
N ASN A 353 -10.48 -5.44 9.18
CA ASN A 353 -11.25 -6.67 9.09
C ASN A 353 -12.33 -6.67 10.18
N PRO A 354 -13.49 -6.05 9.95
CA PRO A 354 -14.51 -5.85 10.98
C PRO A 354 -15.07 -7.15 11.56
N GLN A 355 -14.95 -8.25 10.84
CA GLN A 355 -15.30 -9.59 11.34
C GLN A 355 -14.15 -10.26 12.09
N GLY A 356 -13.04 -9.51 12.31
CA GLY A 356 -11.80 -10.02 12.88
C GLY A 356 -11.04 -10.92 11.89
N PHE A 357 -9.94 -11.51 12.31
CA PHE A 357 -9.22 -12.53 11.54
C PHE A 357 -10.08 -13.72 11.15
N LEU A 358 -11.20 -13.81 11.74
CA LEU A 358 -12.06 -14.97 11.86
C LEU A 358 -13.32 -14.79 11.02
N GLY A 359 -13.46 -13.65 10.37
CA GLY A 359 -14.62 -13.33 9.56
C GLY A 359 -14.67 -14.14 8.27
N ASP A 360 -15.85 -14.34 7.76
CA ASP A 360 -16.10 -15.08 6.51
C ASP A 360 -15.86 -14.16 5.29
N THR A 361 -14.62 -13.63 5.17
CA THR A 361 -14.21 -12.71 4.10
C THR A 361 -13.66 -13.43 2.87
N LYS A 362 -14.13 -14.66 2.61
CA LYS A 362 -13.61 -15.50 1.52
C LYS A 362 -13.87 -14.90 0.15
N ASN A 363 -12.79 -14.79 -0.65
CA ASN A 363 -12.84 -14.29 -2.02
C ASN A 363 -13.42 -12.87 -2.15
N GLU A 364 -13.24 -12.04 -1.13
CA GLU A 364 -13.73 -10.69 -1.12
C GLU A 364 -12.58 -9.67 -1.26
N ARG A 365 -12.88 -8.52 -1.87
CA ARG A 365 -12.02 -7.35 -1.85
C ARG A 365 -12.01 -6.79 -0.43
N LEU A 366 -10.83 -6.66 0.17
CA LEU A 366 -10.70 -6.15 1.53
C LEU A 366 -10.97 -4.65 1.61
N ILE A 367 -11.37 -4.21 2.79
CA ILE A 367 -11.63 -2.81 3.09
C ILE A 367 -10.32 -2.04 3.22
N SER A 368 -10.27 -0.82 2.69
CA SER A 368 -9.12 0.08 2.76
C SER A 368 -9.49 1.45 3.30
N ASN A 369 -8.58 2.05 4.07
CA ASN A 369 -8.64 3.47 4.45
C ASN A 369 -7.98 4.38 3.42
N MET A 370 -7.25 3.84 2.46
CA MET A 370 -6.52 4.60 1.45
C MET A 370 -7.47 5.41 0.58
N SER A 371 -7.06 6.62 0.22
CA SER A 371 -7.88 7.55 -0.53
C SER A 371 -7.02 8.47 -1.41
N PRO A 372 -6.32 7.92 -2.42
CA PRO A 372 -5.71 8.76 -3.43
C PRO A 372 -6.82 9.44 -4.25
N MET A 373 -6.67 10.75 -4.51
CA MET A 373 -7.69 11.53 -5.20
C MET A 373 -7.10 12.45 -6.22
N ILE A 374 -7.95 12.79 -7.21
CA ILE A 374 -7.73 13.89 -8.13
C ILE A 374 -8.68 15.03 -7.76
N ILE A 375 -8.15 16.24 -7.78
CA ILE A 375 -8.88 17.49 -7.52
C ILE A 375 -8.86 18.32 -8.79
N GLU A 376 -10.04 18.70 -9.27
CA GLU A 376 -10.21 19.68 -10.36
C GLU A 376 -10.77 20.98 -9.80
N THR A 377 -10.12 22.10 -10.12
CA THR A 377 -10.54 23.46 -9.79
C THR A 377 -10.45 24.35 -11.03
N ASP A 378 -10.86 25.60 -10.91
CA ASP A 378 -10.63 26.64 -11.93
C ASP A 378 -9.14 26.91 -12.21
N LYS A 379 -8.24 26.50 -11.30
CA LYS A 379 -6.78 26.63 -11.43
C LYS A 379 -6.11 25.41 -12.10
N GLY A 380 -6.84 24.34 -12.36
CA GLY A 380 -6.35 23.12 -12.98
C GLY A 380 -6.53 21.86 -12.14
N ILE A 381 -5.80 20.82 -12.52
CA ILE A 381 -5.80 19.51 -11.90
C ILE A 381 -4.70 19.42 -10.82
N SER A 382 -5.04 18.81 -9.70
CA SER A 382 -4.11 18.49 -8.61
C SER A 382 -4.30 17.05 -8.14
N THR A 383 -3.25 16.45 -7.64
CA THR A 383 -3.26 15.12 -7.02
C THR A 383 -3.07 15.23 -5.53
N ILE A 384 -3.81 14.45 -4.76
CA ILE A 384 -3.69 14.40 -3.30
C ILE A 384 -3.80 12.98 -2.79
N GLY A 385 -3.08 12.70 -1.72
CA GLY A 385 -3.16 11.48 -0.93
C GLY A 385 -2.31 11.62 0.31
N SER A 386 -2.50 10.73 1.26
CA SER A 386 -1.82 10.80 2.54
C SER A 386 -1.35 9.43 2.98
N PRO A 387 -0.15 9.31 3.58
CA PRO A 387 0.27 8.11 4.29
C PRO A 387 -0.35 8.06 5.69
N GLY A 388 -0.35 6.87 6.28
CA GLY A 388 -0.79 6.66 7.67
C GLY A 388 -2.17 6.01 7.77
N ALA A 389 -2.27 4.96 8.62
CA ALA A 389 -3.42 4.07 8.70
C ALA A 389 -4.74 4.81 8.95
N ASP A 390 -4.97 5.26 10.18
CA ASP A 390 -6.25 5.88 10.57
C ASP A 390 -6.39 7.34 10.15
N ARG A 391 -5.32 7.97 9.68
CA ARG A 391 -5.30 9.41 9.37
C ARG A 391 -5.35 9.72 7.89
N ILE A 392 -5.34 8.70 7.02
CA ILE A 392 -5.35 8.90 5.57
C ILE A 392 -6.51 9.79 5.14
N SER A 393 -7.68 9.60 5.74
CA SER A 393 -8.90 10.35 5.41
C SER A 393 -9.05 11.69 6.15
N SER A 394 -8.16 12.01 7.07
CA SER A 394 -8.23 13.24 7.89
C SER A 394 -7.02 14.17 7.73
N ALA A 395 -6.04 13.77 6.91
CA ALA A 395 -4.79 14.50 6.67
C ALA A 395 -4.96 15.74 5.77
#